data_1a8ca3caf81fd66bf84e76d35e863a36
#
_entry.id   1a8ca3caf81fd66bf84e76d35e863a36
#
_cell.length_a   1.000
_cell.length_b   1.000
_cell.length_c   1.000
_cell.angle_alpha   90.00
_cell.angle_beta   90.00
_cell.angle_gamma   90.00
#
_symmetry.space_group_name_H-M   'P 1'
#
loop_
_entity.id
_entity.type
_entity.pdbx_description
1 polymer ?
#
loop_
_entity_poly.entity_id
_entity_poly.type
_entity_poly.pdbx_seq_one_letter_code
_entity_poly.pdbx_strand_id
1 'polypeptide(L)'
;AIQMAEHKPENIIVYNRRLGAARPDGENDIDYATLMKIADPVRCTEVDATDPLYILYTSGTTGKPKGIIRDNGGHAVAMHYSMKHIYGVNPREVFWAASDVGWVVGHSYIVYAPLIYGCTTVLFEGKPVRTPDASTFWRVISDHDVKVMFTAPTAIRAIKKEDPHGSFIKQFDMTGLRYLFLAGERCDVSTLQWAEEKLNVPVIDHWWQTETGWPIVANMMGFEEHFAVKPGSATKPVCGFDVQIIREDGSVSDKGEEGYVAIKLPLPPGTLPNLWGDTERFVKGYLNKFEGYYFSGDG
;
A
#
# COMPACT_ATOMS: atom_id res chain seq x y z
N ALA A 1 15.24 19.08 10.40
CA ALA A 1 14.96 18.03 11.39
C ALA A 1 16.14 17.85 12.32
N ILE A 2 17.34 17.49 11.82
CA ILE A 2 18.55 17.21 12.65
C ILE A 2 18.92 18.39 13.55
N GLN A 3 18.91 19.62 13.02
CA GLN A 3 19.22 20.83 13.79
C GLN A 3 18.25 21.08 14.97
N MET A 4 17.01 20.60 14.83
CA MET A 4 15.93 20.77 15.84
C MET A 4 15.82 19.58 16.79
N ALA A 5 16.56 18.50 16.56
CA ALA A 5 16.54 17.32 17.42
C ALA A 5 17.32 17.57 18.72
N GLU A 6 16.79 17.12 19.85
CA GLU A 6 17.49 17.16 21.15
C GLU A 6 18.73 16.24 21.12
N HIS A 7 18.57 15.07 20.54
CA HIS A 7 19.68 14.13 20.32
C HIS A 7 20.11 14.16 18.86
N LYS A 8 21.37 14.49 18.62
CA LYS A 8 21.93 14.58 17.26
C LYS A 8 22.69 13.29 16.92
N PRO A 9 22.53 12.75 15.69
CA PRO A 9 23.32 11.62 15.26
C PRO A 9 24.82 11.99 15.20
N GLU A 10 25.68 11.02 15.52
CA GLU A 10 27.12 11.20 15.44
C GLU A 10 27.61 11.29 14.00
N ASN A 11 26.93 10.56 13.09
CA ASN A 11 27.25 10.53 11.67
C ASN A 11 25.98 10.72 10.83
N ILE A 12 26.08 11.44 9.73
CA ILE A 12 25.02 11.67 8.77
C ILE A 12 25.48 11.16 7.41
N ILE A 13 24.80 10.15 6.87
CA ILE A 13 25.10 9.61 5.55
C ILE A 13 24.24 10.31 4.52
N VAL A 14 24.88 11.02 3.58
CA VAL A 14 24.22 11.79 2.53
C VAL A 14 24.31 11.07 1.19
N TYR A 15 23.15 10.66 0.65
CA TYR A 15 23.08 10.13 -0.71
C TYR A 15 22.81 11.26 -1.71
N ASN A 16 23.80 11.60 -2.50
CA ASN A 16 23.67 12.64 -3.51
C ASN A 16 23.16 12.04 -4.84
N ARG A 17 21.92 12.35 -5.18
CA ARG A 17 21.26 11.87 -6.41
C ARG A 17 21.66 12.63 -7.69
N ARG A 18 22.57 13.60 -7.61
CA ARG A 18 23.01 14.47 -8.71
C ARG A 18 21.89 15.33 -9.34
N LEU A 19 20.67 15.25 -8.83
CA LEU A 19 19.50 16.01 -9.31
C LEU A 19 19.20 17.23 -8.45
N GLY A 20 19.96 17.45 -7.38
CA GLY A 20 19.76 18.51 -6.42
C GLY A 20 21.06 19.00 -5.79
N ALA A 21 20.94 20.03 -4.99
CA ALA A 21 22.07 20.70 -4.34
C ALA A 21 22.51 20.06 -3.01
N ALA A 22 21.92 18.92 -2.62
CA ALA A 22 22.33 18.25 -1.38
C ALA A 22 23.76 17.73 -1.53
N ARG A 23 24.66 18.32 -0.74
CA ARG A 23 26.04 17.88 -0.63
C ARG A 23 26.35 17.62 0.83
N PRO A 24 27.26 16.66 1.14
CA PRO A 24 27.85 16.59 2.46
C PRO A 24 28.61 17.89 2.71
N ASP A 25 28.13 18.73 3.63
CA ASP A 25 28.74 20.03 3.97
C ASP A 25 28.86 20.20 5.48
N GLY A 26 28.34 19.29 6.25
CA GLY A 26 28.52 19.22 7.71
C GLY A 26 29.81 18.48 8.08
N GLU A 27 30.37 18.82 9.26
CA GLU A 27 31.58 18.18 9.80
C GLU A 27 31.43 16.64 9.94
N ASN A 28 30.22 16.18 10.22
CA ASN A 28 29.89 14.76 10.41
C ASN A 28 29.14 14.14 9.22
N ASP A 29 29.07 14.87 8.09
CA ASP A 29 28.40 14.39 6.88
C ASP A 29 29.35 13.51 6.07
N ILE A 30 28.88 12.31 5.73
CA ILE A 30 29.65 11.33 4.97
C ILE A 30 28.92 11.02 3.67
N ASP A 31 29.64 11.06 2.54
CA ASP A 31 29.07 10.70 1.26
C ASP A 31 28.79 9.20 1.16
N TYR A 32 27.55 8.84 0.83
CA TYR A 32 27.11 7.44 0.68
C TYR A 32 27.97 6.67 -0.33
N ALA A 33 28.27 7.28 -1.48
CA ALA A 33 29.05 6.60 -2.52
C ALA A 33 30.49 6.32 -2.09
N THR A 34 31.04 7.16 -1.23
CA THR A 34 32.37 6.96 -0.62
C THR A 34 32.35 5.80 0.36
N LEU A 35 31.33 5.74 1.24
CA LEU A 35 31.18 4.62 2.17
C LEU A 35 30.99 3.29 1.44
N MET A 36 30.18 3.25 0.40
CA MET A 36 29.94 2.03 -0.39
C MET A 36 31.19 1.44 -1.03
N LYS A 37 32.23 2.25 -1.28
CA LYS A 37 33.49 1.76 -1.86
C LYS A 37 34.40 1.07 -0.84
N ILE A 38 34.25 1.40 0.43
CA ILE A 38 35.13 0.93 1.51
C ILE A 38 34.43 -0.02 2.49
N ALA A 39 33.09 -0.15 2.40
CA ALA A 39 32.32 -1.04 3.24
C ALA A 39 32.49 -2.50 2.80
N ASP A 40 32.77 -3.36 3.76
CA ASP A 40 32.75 -4.81 3.53
C ASP A 40 31.31 -5.33 3.46
N PRO A 41 31.05 -6.34 2.58
CA PRO A 41 29.76 -7.01 2.56
C PRO A 41 29.47 -7.70 3.91
N VAL A 42 28.28 -7.49 4.44
CA VAL A 42 27.81 -8.18 5.63
C VAL A 42 26.68 -9.16 5.29
N ARG A 43 26.57 -10.25 6.06
CA ARG A 43 25.43 -11.16 5.96
C ARG A 43 24.19 -10.49 6.57
N CYS A 44 23.01 -10.91 6.08
CA CYS A 44 21.76 -10.51 6.74
C CYS A 44 21.71 -11.04 8.18
N THR A 45 21.17 -10.24 9.08
CA THR A 45 20.90 -10.68 10.45
C THR A 45 19.77 -11.69 10.46
N GLU A 46 19.98 -12.83 11.10
CA GLU A 46 18.93 -13.81 11.34
C GLU A 46 17.99 -13.27 12.42
N VAL A 47 16.69 -13.36 12.17
CA VAL A 47 15.62 -12.90 13.06
C VAL A 47 14.50 -13.92 13.12
N ASP A 48 13.74 -13.93 14.21
CA ASP A 48 12.54 -14.74 14.32
C ASP A 48 11.39 -14.17 13.46
N ALA A 49 10.46 -15.04 13.06
CA ALA A 49 9.29 -14.63 12.29
C ALA A 49 8.43 -13.57 12.99
N THR A 50 8.45 -13.55 14.31
CA THR A 50 7.73 -12.61 15.16
C THR A 50 8.50 -11.33 15.49
N ASP A 51 9.77 -11.24 15.13
CA ASP A 51 10.56 -10.03 15.33
C ASP A 51 10.01 -8.87 14.47
N PRO A 52 10.10 -7.63 14.96
CA PRO A 52 9.71 -6.47 14.21
C PRO A 52 10.54 -6.29 12.93
N LEU A 53 9.85 -6.16 11.79
CA LEU A 53 10.46 -5.80 10.51
C LEU A 53 10.62 -4.28 10.40
N TYR A 54 9.55 -3.56 10.70
CA TYR A 54 9.55 -2.09 10.73
C TYR A 54 8.46 -1.54 11.67
N ILE A 55 8.59 -0.26 11.98
CA ILE A 55 7.59 0.54 12.69
C ILE A 55 7.20 1.70 11.79
N LEU A 56 5.93 1.78 11.44
CA LEU A 56 5.38 2.87 10.63
C LEU A 56 4.49 3.77 11.49
N TYR A 57 4.87 5.03 11.63
CA TYR A 57 4.08 6.01 12.36
C TYR A 57 2.96 6.58 11.50
N THR A 58 1.75 6.60 12.07
CA THR A 58 0.57 7.20 11.46
C THR A 58 -0.01 8.29 12.38
N SER A 59 -0.77 9.23 11.79
CA SER A 59 -1.55 10.18 12.57
C SER A 59 -2.62 9.45 13.36
N GLY A 60 -2.57 9.53 14.69
CA GLY A 60 -3.63 8.98 15.55
C GLY A 60 -4.81 9.93 15.61
N THR A 61 -6.03 9.40 15.77
CA THR A 61 -7.25 10.18 16.00
C THR A 61 -7.18 11.09 17.23
N THR A 62 -6.29 10.78 18.17
CA THR A 62 -6.03 11.57 19.39
C THR A 62 -4.94 12.63 19.22
N GLY A 63 -4.45 12.89 17.99
CA GLY A 63 -3.38 13.85 17.71
C GLY A 63 -1.95 13.35 17.96
N LYS A 64 -1.76 12.33 18.83
CA LYS A 64 -0.44 11.73 19.06
C LYS A 64 -0.19 10.62 18.02
N PRO A 65 0.91 10.64 17.28
CA PRO A 65 1.26 9.57 16.35
C PRO A 65 1.30 8.20 17.03
N LYS A 66 0.94 7.15 16.29
CA LYS A 66 1.00 5.76 16.75
C LYS A 66 1.95 4.97 15.85
N GLY A 67 2.86 4.19 16.44
CA GLY A 67 3.80 3.33 15.72
C GLY A 67 3.20 1.96 15.47
N ILE A 68 2.83 1.69 14.22
CA ILE A 68 2.34 0.38 13.79
C ILE A 68 3.52 -0.56 13.63
N ILE A 69 3.55 -1.63 14.40
CA ILE A 69 4.57 -2.68 14.26
C ILE A 69 4.17 -3.61 13.12
N ARG A 70 5.16 -4.05 12.35
CA ARG A 70 5.01 -5.13 11.38
C ARG A 70 6.05 -6.21 11.69
N ASP A 71 5.60 -7.45 11.79
CA ASP A 71 6.47 -8.62 11.99
C ASP A 71 7.08 -9.12 10.66
N ASN A 72 8.16 -9.88 10.75
CA ASN A 72 8.87 -10.42 9.58
C ASN A 72 8.07 -11.52 8.87
N GLY A 73 7.74 -12.59 9.58
CA GLY A 73 7.17 -13.80 8.99
C GLY A 73 5.73 -13.61 8.54
N GLY A 74 4.90 -13.01 9.38
CA GLY A 74 3.51 -12.73 9.03
C GLY A 74 3.39 -11.80 7.82
N HIS A 75 4.23 -10.76 7.77
CA HIS A 75 4.28 -9.86 6.63
C HIS A 75 4.72 -10.58 5.34
N ALA A 76 5.76 -11.41 5.39
CA ALA A 76 6.22 -12.16 4.22
C ALA A 76 5.13 -13.08 3.66
N VAL A 77 4.39 -13.79 4.53
CA VAL A 77 3.27 -14.66 4.14
C VAL A 77 2.16 -13.83 3.46
N ALA A 78 1.75 -12.71 4.08
CA ALA A 78 0.70 -11.84 3.56
C ALA A 78 1.09 -11.22 2.20
N MET A 79 2.34 -10.78 2.06
CA MET A 79 2.86 -10.19 0.82
C MET A 79 2.88 -11.22 -0.31
N HIS A 80 3.41 -12.41 -0.07
CA HIS A 80 3.42 -13.48 -1.06
C HIS A 80 1.99 -13.89 -1.47
N TYR A 81 1.10 -14.07 -0.48
CA TYR A 81 -0.29 -14.42 -0.72
C TYR A 81 -1.01 -13.36 -1.55
N SER A 82 -0.88 -12.09 -1.19
CA SER A 82 -1.60 -11.00 -1.86
C SER A 82 -1.16 -10.81 -3.32
N MET A 83 0.13 -10.93 -3.63
CA MET A 83 0.62 -10.84 -5.01
C MET A 83 0.00 -11.93 -5.89
N LYS A 84 -0.01 -13.16 -5.40
CA LYS A 84 -0.55 -14.31 -6.14
C LYS A 84 -2.07 -14.25 -6.29
N HIS A 85 -2.78 -14.09 -5.17
CA HIS A 85 -4.21 -14.35 -5.13
C HIS A 85 -5.08 -13.10 -5.24
N ILE A 86 -4.60 -11.94 -4.75
CA ILE A 86 -5.36 -10.70 -4.85
C ILE A 86 -5.03 -9.99 -6.16
N TYR A 87 -3.75 -9.71 -6.40
CA TYR A 87 -3.32 -8.95 -7.57
C TYR A 87 -3.18 -9.80 -8.84
N GLY A 88 -3.07 -11.12 -8.74
CA GLY A 88 -3.03 -12.02 -9.88
C GLY A 88 -1.82 -11.80 -10.79
N VAL A 89 -0.68 -11.42 -10.19
CA VAL A 89 0.58 -11.22 -10.90
C VAL A 89 1.46 -12.46 -10.77
N ASN A 90 2.30 -12.74 -11.76
CA ASN A 90 3.22 -13.86 -11.73
C ASN A 90 4.68 -13.41 -11.48
N PRO A 91 5.54 -14.28 -10.94
CA PRO A 91 6.97 -14.00 -10.85
C PRO A 91 7.55 -13.54 -12.20
N ARG A 92 8.47 -12.58 -12.17
CA ARG A 92 9.10 -11.90 -13.31
C ARG A 92 8.23 -10.90 -14.06
N GLU A 93 6.93 -10.83 -13.79
CA GLU A 93 6.08 -9.76 -14.33
C GLU A 93 6.35 -8.44 -13.62
N VAL A 94 5.98 -7.34 -14.28
CA VAL A 94 6.12 -6.00 -13.73
C VAL A 94 4.85 -5.62 -12.99
N PHE A 95 5.01 -5.33 -11.70
CA PHE A 95 3.99 -4.76 -10.83
C PHE A 95 4.36 -3.33 -10.49
N TRP A 96 3.40 -2.42 -10.58
CA TRP A 96 3.64 -1.02 -10.24
C TRP A 96 2.62 -0.48 -9.24
N ALA A 97 3.07 -0.20 -8.02
CA ALA A 97 2.32 0.62 -7.09
C ALA A 97 2.75 2.08 -7.25
N ALA A 98 1.92 2.87 -7.95
CA ALA A 98 2.14 4.30 -8.18
C ALA A 98 1.72 5.09 -6.94
N SER A 99 2.54 5.01 -5.91
CA SER A 99 2.36 5.63 -4.60
C SER A 99 3.70 6.07 -4.01
N ASP A 100 3.67 6.68 -2.84
CA ASP A 100 4.85 7.13 -2.11
C ASP A 100 5.34 6.06 -1.14
N VAL A 101 6.66 5.88 -1.07
CA VAL A 101 7.30 4.90 -0.17
C VAL A 101 7.10 5.22 1.32
N GLY A 102 6.73 6.44 1.67
CA GLY A 102 6.43 6.87 3.03
C GLY A 102 5.10 6.34 3.58
N TRP A 103 4.21 5.84 2.72
CA TRP A 103 2.95 5.21 3.12
C TRP A 103 3.09 3.69 3.25
N VAL A 104 2.14 3.06 3.95
CA VAL A 104 2.11 1.59 4.07
C VAL A 104 2.06 0.89 2.71
N VAL A 105 1.38 1.48 1.72
CA VAL A 105 1.35 0.94 0.36
C VAL A 105 2.74 0.90 -0.26
N GLY A 106 3.59 1.87 0.03
CA GLY A 106 4.98 1.88 -0.43
C GLY A 106 5.80 0.75 0.21
N HIS A 107 5.69 0.57 1.51
CA HIS A 107 6.34 -0.55 2.20
C HIS A 107 5.86 -1.88 1.65
N SER A 108 4.55 -2.13 1.68
CA SER A 108 3.98 -3.40 1.25
C SER A 108 4.17 -3.68 -0.23
N TYR A 109 3.84 -2.72 -1.12
CA TYR A 109 3.63 -2.97 -2.54
C TYR A 109 4.59 -2.26 -3.51
N ILE A 110 5.49 -1.40 -3.02
CA ILE A 110 6.66 -0.95 -3.81
C ILE A 110 7.88 -1.78 -3.43
N VAL A 111 8.11 -2.01 -2.13
CA VAL A 111 9.35 -2.63 -1.63
C VAL A 111 9.18 -4.14 -1.42
N TYR A 112 8.33 -4.55 -0.47
CA TYR A 112 8.38 -5.94 0.00
C TYR A 112 7.67 -6.94 -0.91
N ALA A 113 6.39 -6.75 -1.20
CA ALA A 113 5.58 -7.77 -1.87
C ALA A 113 6.08 -8.15 -3.27
N PRO A 114 6.38 -7.20 -4.17
CA PRO A 114 6.88 -7.55 -5.51
C PRO A 114 8.19 -8.33 -5.44
N LEU A 115 9.12 -7.90 -4.59
CA LEU A 115 10.44 -8.54 -4.49
C LEU A 115 10.37 -9.92 -3.83
N ILE A 116 9.57 -10.09 -2.77
CA ILE A 116 9.33 -11.39 -2.12
C ILE A 116 8.70 -12.38 -3.09
N TYR A 117 7.77 -11.91 -3.92
CA TYR A 117 7.09 -12.77 -4.90
C TYR A 117 7.89 -13.03 -6.18
N GLY A 118 9.01 -12.30 -6.38
CA GLY A 118 9.88 -12.43 -7.54
C GLY A 118 9.42 -11.63 -8.76
N CYS A 119 8.65 -10.56 -8.54
CA CYS A 119 8.24 -9.60 -9.56
C CYS A 119 9.30 -8.51 -9.74
N THR A 120 9.22 -7.81 -10.87
CA THR A 120 9.86 -6.51 -11.04
C THR A 120 8.95 -5.43 -10.47
N THR A 121 9.51 -4.54 -9.64
CA THR A 121 8.80 -3.36 -9.12
C THR A 121 9.26 -2.10 -9.81
N VAL A 122 8.34 -1.16 -10.03
CA VAL A 122 8.66 0.18 -10.55
C VAL A 122 8.73 1.16 -9.39
N LEU A 123 9.91 1.75 -9.19
CA LEU A 123 10.10 2.88 -8.28
C LEU A 123 9.99 4.17 -9.09
N PHE A 124 8.86 4.85 -8.96
CA PHE A 124 8.52 6.00 -9.77
C PHE A 124 8.66 7.31 -8.98
N GLU A 125 9.36 8.25 -9.58
CA GLU A 125 9.56 9.58 -9.05
C GLU A 125 8.84 10.61 -9.92
N GLY A 126 7.59 10.86 -9.63
CA GLY A 126 6.75 11.78 -10.39
C GLY A 126 5.34 11.88 -9.82
N LYS A 127 4.50 12.56 -10.58
CA LYS A 127 3.09 12.78 -10.25
C LYS A 127 2.21 12.23 -11.38
N PRO A 128 0.93 11.93 -11.11
CA PRO A 128 0.01 11.44 -12.15
C PRO A 128 -0.23 12.47 -13.26
N VAL A 129 -0.01 13.75 -12.93
CA VAL A 129 -0.14 14.89 -13.85
C VAL A 129 1.05 15.84 -13.67
N ARG A 130 1.35 16.66 -14.70
CA ARG A 130 2.45 17.65 -14.66
C ARG A 130 3.86 17.07 -14.50
N THR A 131 4.09 15.84 -15.00
CA THR A 131 5.41 15.19 -14.97
C THR A 131 5.67 14.38 -16.27
N PRO A 132 5.65 14.95 -17.45
CA PRO A 132 5.35 16.34 -17.78
C PRO A 132 3.84 16.67 -17.82
N ASP A 133 2.96 15.69 -18.07
CA ASP A 133 1.51 15.87 -18.27
C ASP A 133 0.70 14.65 -17.77
N ALA A 134 -0.57 14.54 -18.13
CA ALA A 134 -1.46 13.46 -17.73
C ALA A 134 -1.20 12.12 -18.44
N SER A 135 -0.26 12.07 -19.37
CA SER A 135 0.15 10.84 -20.05
C SER A 135 1.13 9.98 -19.24
N THR A 136 1.70 10.54 -18.20
CA THR A 136 2.86 9.94 -17.48
C THR A 136 2.61 8.51 -17.04
N PHE A 137 1.45 8.21 -16.47
CA PHE A 137 1.16 6.85 -16.00
C PHE A 137 1.06 5.87 -17.16
N TRP A 138 0.47 6.27 -18.27
CA TRP A 138 0.30 5.44 -19.45
C TRP A 138 1.65 5.14 -20.11
N ARG A 139 2.52 6.14 -20.15
CA ARG A 139 3.89 5.96 -20.61
C ARG A 139 4.66 4.95 -19.75
N VAL A 140 4.62 5.06 -18.42
CA VAL A 140 5.30 4.11 -17.54
C VAL A 140 4.76 2.70 -17.71
N ILE A 141 3.44 2.53 -17.86
CA ILE A 141 2.83 1.22 -18.11
C ILE A 141 3.36 0.64 -19.41
N SER A 142 3.38 1.42 -20.48
CA SER A 142 3.84 0.99 -21.79
C SER A 142 5.34 0.70 -21.82
N ASP A 143 6.17 1.63 -21.31
CA ASP A 143 7.65 1.52 -21.37
C ASP A 143 8.17 0.33 -20.56
N HIS A 144 7.47 -0.08 -19.52
CA HIS A 144 7.89 -1.14 -18.60
C HIS A 144 7.03 -2.41 -18.68
N ASP A 145 6.09 -2.50 -19.60
CA ASP A 145 5.16 -3.64 -19.75
C ASP A 145 4.47 -4.02 -18.42
N VAL A 146 3.93 -3.01 -17.72
CA VAL A 146 3.29 -3.20 -16.42
C VAL A 146 2.05 -4.08 -16.57
N LYS A 147 2.03 -5.21 -15.87
CA LYS A 147 0.90 -6.15 -15.90
C LYS A 147 -0.22 -5.79 -14.93
N VAL A 148 0.14 -5.27 -13.78
CA VAL A 148 -0.80 -4.83 -12.74
C VAL A 148 -0.33 -3.50 -12.18
N MET A 149 -1.24 -2.52 -12.21
CA MET A 149 -1.03 -1.22 -11.60
C MET A 149 -1.87 -1.07 -10.34
N PHE A 150 -1.31 -0.45 -9.31
CA PHE A 150 -2.02 -0.03 -8.11
C PHE A 150 -1.79 1.45 -7.83
N THR A 151 -2.86 2.22 -7.61
CA THR A 151 -2.76 3.65 -7.26
C THR A 151 -3.96 4.11 -6.41
N ALA A 152 -4.02 5.40 -6.09
CA ALA A 152 -5.15 5.98 -5.39
C ALA A 152 -6.21 6.54 -6.37
N PRO A 153 -7.51 6.52 -6.02
CA PRO A 153 -8.57 7.15 -6.83
C PRO A 153 -8.30 8.62 -7.15
N THR A 154 -7.69 9.38 -6.23
CA THR A 154 -7.28 10.77 -6.46
C THR A 154 -6.34 10.93 -7.64
N ALA A 155 -5.43 9.98 -7.89
CA ALA A 155 -4.53 10.02 -9.04
C ALA A 155 -5.30 9.89 -10.36
N ILE A 156 -6.23 8.92 -10.42
CA ILE A 156 -7.07 8.70 -11.61
C ILE A 156 -8.02 9.89 -11.84
N ARG A 157 -8.60 10.46 -10.76
CA ARG A 157 -9.41 11.69 -10.89
C ARG A 157 -8.61 12.87 -11.44
N ALA A 158 -7.36 13.03 -11.01
CA ALA A 158 -6.51 14.08 -11.52
C ALA A 158 -6.22 13.91 -13.03
N ILE A 159 -5.93 12.68 -13.47
CA ILE A 159 -5.72 12.38 -14.88
C ILE A 159 -7.00 12.61 -15.68
N LYS A 160 -8.14 12.07 -15.23
CA LYS A 160 -9.46 12.25 -15.87
C LYS A 160 -9.83 13.73 -16.01
N LYS A 161 -9.48 14.56 -15.03
CA LYS A 161 -9.74 16.00 -15.08
C LYS A 161 -8.96 16.69 -16.19
N GLU A 162 -7.70 16.29 -16.43
CA GLU A 162 -6.84 16.88 -17.46
C GLU A 162 -7.07 16.25 -18.85
N ASP A 163 -7.43 14.95 -18.90
CA ASP A 163 -7.73 14.22 -20.14
C ASP A 163 -9.04 13.44 -20.02
N PRO A 164 -10.21 14.11 -20.02
CA PRO A 164 -11.51 13.46 -19.82
C PRO A 164 -11.87 12.48 -20.94
N HIS A 165 -11.29 12.65 -22.12
CA HIS A 165 -11.52 11.76 -23.26
C HIS A 165 -10.55 10.58 -23.33
N GLY A 166 -9.51 10.52 -22.49
CA GLY A 166 -8.48 9.49 -22.52
C GLY A 166 -7.62 9.55 -23.80
N SER A 167 -7.42 10.74 -24.34
CA SER A 167 -6.72 10.94 -25.61
C SER A 167 -5.24 10.55 -25.51
N PHE A 168 -4.62 10.75 -24.35
CA PHE A 168 -3.24 10.36 -24.11
C PHE A 168 -3.05 8.84 -24.07
N ILE A 169 -4.04 8.08 -23.58
CA ILE A 169 -3.94 6.61 -23.49
C ILE A 169 -3.67 5.98 -24.85
N LYS A 170 -4.29 6.54 -25.90
CA LYS A 170 -4.17 6.04 -27.29
C LYS A 170 -2.76 6.16 -27.89
N GLN A 171 -1.87 6.90 -27.24
CA GLN A 171 -0.49 7.11 -27.67
C GLN A 171 0.47 6.00 -27.20
N PHE A 172 -0.01 5.11 -26.30
CA PHE A 172 0.81 4.11 -25.65
C PHE A 172 0.22 2.71 -25.82
N ASP A 173 1.08 1.71 -25.77
CA ASP A 173 0.66 0.31 -25.77
C ASP A 173 0.19 -0.09 -24.36
N MET A 174 -1.10 -0.30 -24.22
CA MET A 174 -1.73 -0.71 -22.97
C MET A 174 -2.08 -2.21 -22.94
N THR A 175 -1.72 -2.97 -23.98
CA THR A 175 -2.13 -4.37 -24.14
C THR A 175 -1.56 -5.31 -23.08
N GLY A 176 -0.45 -4.92 -22.46
CA GLY A 176 0.18 -5.65 -21.37
C GLY A 176 -0.55 -5.52 -20.02
N LEU A 177 -1.29 -4.43 -19.80
CA LEU A 177 -2.01 -4.19 -18.56
C LEU A 177 -3.21 -5.12 -18.42
N ARG A 178 -3.31 -5.84 -17.29
CA ARG A 178 -4.43 -6.72 -16.98
C ARG A 178 -5.41 -6.13 -15.98
N TYR A 179 -4.90 -5.43 -14.97
CA TYR A 179 -5.72 -4.91 -13.87
C TYR A 179 -5.20 -3.57 -13.37
N LEU A 180 -6.16 -2.71 -12.96
CA LEU A 180 -5.90 -1.51 -12.18
C LEU A 180 -6.54 -1.67 -10.80
N PHE A 181 -5.75 -1.62 -9.72
CA PHE A 181 -6.23 -1.62 -8.35
C PHE A 181 -6.23 -0.22 -7.77
N LEU A 182 -7.27 0.11 -7.00
CA LEU A 182 -7.45 1.41 -6.35
C LEU A 182 -7.68 1.22 -4.84
N ALA A 183 -7.02 2.01 -4.00
CA ALA A 183 -7.25 2.06 -2.56
C ALA A 183 -6.80 3.39 -1.95
N GLY A 184 -7.10 3.56 -0.64
CA GLY A 184 -6.76 4.73 0.16
C GLY A 184 -7.94 5.65 0.42
N GLU A 185 -8.93 5.62 -0.44
CA GLU A 185 -10.25 6.25 -0.30
C GLU A 185 -11.25 5.49 -1.18
N ARG A 186 -12.53 5.66 -0.91
CA ARG A 186 -13.57 5.09 -1.77
C ARG A 186 -13.48 5.69 -3.17
N CYS A 187 -13.44 4.82 -4.19
CA CYS A 187 -13.51 5.27 -5.57
C CYS A 187 -14.94 5.61 -5.95
N ASP A 188 -15.17 6.83 -6.44
CA ASP A 188 -16.47 7.19 -6.99
C ASP A 188 -16.75 6.42 -8.29
N VAL A 189 -18.03 6.07 -8.48
CA VAL A 189 -18.47 5.23 -9.61
C VAL A 189 -18.04 5.81 -10.95
N SER A 190 -18.13 7.14 -11.10
CA SER A 190 -17.81 7.80 -12.38
C SER A 190 -16.33 7.75 -12.73
N THR A 191 -15.45 7.78 -11.74
CA THR A 191 -14.00 7.65 -11.93
C THR A 191 -13.63 6.21 -12.27
N LEU A 192 -14.21 5.23 -11.56
CA LEU A 192 -13.99 3.82 -11.82
C LEU A 192 -14.44 3.44 -13.25
N GLN A 193 -15.66 3.78 -13.62
CA GLN A 193 -16.22 3.49 -14.95
C GLN A 193 -15.41 4.16 -16.06
N TRP A 194 -14.97 5.41 -15.86
CA TRP A 194 -14.11 6.08 -16.82
C TRP A 194 -12.79 5.32 -17.03
N ALA A 195 -12.17 4.87 -15.93
CA ALA A 195 -10.91 4.12 -16.02
C ALA A 195 -11.12 2.77 -16.73
N GLU A 196 -12.17 2.03 -16.39
CA GLU A 196 -12.52 0.77 -17.07
C GLU A 196 -12.75 0.96 -18.57
N GLU A 197 -13.53 1.97 -18.94
CA GLU A 197 -13.84 2.28 -20.35
C GLU A 197 -12.57 2.67 -21.13
N LYS A 198 -11.68 3.49 -20.54
CA LYS A 198 -10.51 4.01 -21.25
C LYS A 198 -9.35 3.02 -21.32
N LEU A 199 -9.17 2.22 -20.28
CA LEU A 199 -8.09 1.22 -20.21
C LEU A 199 -8.51 -0.14 -20.78
N ASN A 200 -9.82 -0.41 -20.86
CA ASN A 200 -10.39 -1.70 -21.25
C ASN A 200 -9.88 -2.87 -20.40
N VAL A 201 -9.71 -2.64 -19.11
CA VAL A 201 -9.32 -3.64 -18.09
C VAL A 201 -10.20 -3.49 -16.85
N PRO A 202 -10.40 -4.55 -16.05
CA PRO A 202 -11.08 -4.44 -14.76
C PRO A 202 -10.37 -3.44 -13.83
N VAL A 203 -11.15 -2.56 -13.21
CA VAL A 203 -10.69 -1.61 -12.19
C VAL A 203 -11.25 -2.04 -10.84
N ILE A 204 -10.37 -2.44 -9.94
CA ILE A 204 -10.72 -3.06 -8.67
C ILE A 204 -10.52 -2.06 -7.54
N ASP A 205 -11.62 -1.59 -6.96
CA ASP A 205 -11.59 -0.89 -5.68
C ASP A 205 -11.40 -1.91 -4.56
N HIS A 206 -10.47 -1.65 -3.63
CA HIS A 206 -10.22 -2.56 -2.53
C HIS A 206 -9.90 -1.79 -1.24
N TRP A 207 -10.25 -2.38 -0.10
CA TRP A 207 -10.16 -1.72 1.20
C TRP A 207 -9.17 -2.42 2.13
N TRP A 208 -8.35 -1.62 2.78
CA TRP A 208 -7.38 -2.01 3.81
C TRP A 208 -6.88 -0.78 4.58
N GLN A 209 -6.11 -1.02 5.63
CA GLN A 209 -5.60 0.01 6.51
C GLN A 209 -4.09 -0.15 6.71
N THR A 210 -3.43 0.89 7.22
CA THR A 210 -2.02 0.81 7.64
C THR A 210 -1.83 -0.30 8.68
N GLU A 211 -2.79 -0.47 9.56
CA GLU A 211 -2.85 -1.48 10.61
C GLU A 211 -2.80 -2.90 10.06
N THR A 212 -3.52 -3.17 9.01
CA THR A 212 -3.55 -4.51 8.41
C THR A 212 -2.38 -4.76 7.46
N GLY A 213 -1.89 -3.72 6.77
CA GLY A 213 -0.72 -3.80 5.90
C GLY A 213 -0.95 -4.48 4.56
N TRP A 214 -2.13 -5.07 4.34
CA TRP A 214 -2.55 -5.71 3.11
C TRP A 214 -4.09 -5.73 3.00
N PRO A 215 -4.68 -5.99 1.81
CA PRO A 215 -6.11 -5.91 1.59
C PRO A 215 -6.95 -6.80 2.49
N ILE A 216 -7.99 -6.20 3.09
CA ILE A 216 -9.01 -6.87 3.90
C ILE A 216 -10.18 -7.31 3.02
N VAL A 217 -10.59 -6.43 2.10
CA VAL A 217 -11.71 -6.66 1.18
C VAL A 217 -11.24 -6.33 -0.23
N ALA A 218 -11.37 -7.27 -1.15
CA ALA A 218 -10.98 -7.10 -2.56
C ALA A 218 -11.67 -8.11 -3.46
N ASN A 219 -11.80 -7.81 -4.75
CA ASN A 219 -11.99 -8.81 -5.77
C ASN A 219 -10.64 -9.46 -6.08
N MET A 220 -10.51 -10.75 -5.79
CA MET A 220 -9.23 -11.46 -5.88
C MET A 220 -9.00 -11.97 -7.31
N MET A 221 -8.21 -11.22 -8.08
CA MET A 221 -8.00 -11.44 -9.52
C MET A 221 -7.00 -12.57 -9.86
N GLY A 222 -6.38 -13.18 -8.84
CA GLY A 222 -5.48 -14.32 -9.02
C GLY A 222 -6.15 -15.69 -9.03
N PHE A 223 -7.45 -15.76 -8.87
CA PHE A 223 -8.24 -16.98 -9.04
C PHE A 223 -8.83 -17.04 -10.46
N GLU A 224 -9.06 -18.26 -10.97
CA GLU A 224 -9.70 -18.47 -12.26
C GLU A 224 -11.13 -17.90 -12.28
N GLU A 225 -11.85 -18.12 -11.18
CA GLU A 225 -13.19 -17.55 -10.97
C GLU A 225 -13.10 -16.36 -10.01
N HIS A 226 -13.48 -15.19 -10.47
CA HIS A 226 -13.58 -13.98 -9.67
C HIS A 226 -14.94 -13.30 -9.85
N PHE A 227 -15.29 -12.45 -8.90
CA PHE A 227 -16.57 -11.74 -8.94
C PHE A 227 -16.55 -10.67 -10.03
N ALA A 228 -17.73 -10.36 -10.59
CA ALA A 228 -17.88 -9.17 -11.43
C ALA A 228 -17.51 -7.92 -10.61
N VAL A 229 -16.83 -6.98 -11.24
CA VAL A 229 -16.56 -5.67 -10.64
C VAL A 229 -17.87 -4.99 -10.28
N LYS A 230 -17.98 -4.52 -9.05
CA LYS A 230 -19.14 -3.79 -8.56
C LYS A 230 -18.70 -2.37 -8.19
N PRO A 231 -18.98 -1.37 -9.01
CA PRO A 231 -18.59 0.01 -8.76
C PRO A 231 -19.06 0.50 -7.38
N GLY A 232 -18.16 1.13 -6.63
CA GLY A 232 -18.41 1.62 -5.27
C GLY A 232 -18.39 0.54 -4.18
N SER A 233 -17.91 -0.68 -4.49
CA SER A 233 -17.77 -1.78 -3.53
C SER A 233 -16.42 -2.44 -3.68
N ALA A 234 -15.74 -2.68 -2.56
CA ALA A 234 -14.51 -3.50 -2.51
C ALA A 234 -14.77 -5.01 -2.66
N THR A 235 -16.01 -5.43 -2.80
CA THR A 235 -16.56 -6.74 -3.17
C THR A 235 -16.66 -7.72 -1.99
N LYS A 236 -15.62 -8.43 -1.62
CA LYS A 236 -15.66 -9.51 -0.61
C LYS A 236 -14.43 -9.49 0.30
N PRO A 237 -14.57 -9.95 1.55
CA PRO A 237 -13.42 -10.23 2.39
C PRO A 237 -12.46 -11.20 1.69
N VAL A 238 -11.17 -10.91 1.77
CA VAL A 238 -10.14 -11.83 1.28
C VAL A 238 -9.95 -12.97 2.28
N CYS A 239 -9.44 -14.10 1.81
CA CYS A 239 -9.23 -15.26 2.68
C CYS A 239 -8.36 -14.90 3.90
N GLY A 240 -8.81 -15.29 5.07
CA GLY A 240 -8.19 -14.97 6.36
C GLY A 240 -8.90 -13.87 7.15
N PHE A 241 -9.68 -13.01 6.51
CA PHE A 241 -10.48 -11.99 7.19
C PHE A 241 -11.96 -12.38 7.28
N ASP A 242 -12.52 -12.39 8.48
CA ASP A 242 -13.95 -12.50 8.75
C ASP A 242 -14.50 -11.11 9.07
N VAL A 243 -14.93 -10.40 8.03
CA VAL A 243 -15.44 -9.03 8.12
C VAL A 243 -16.92 -9.03 8.42
N GLN A 244 -17.32 -8.35 9.48
CA GLN A 244 -18.71 -8.22 9.93
C GLN A 244 -19.09 -6.74 10.02
N ILE A 245 -20.37 -6.45 9.80
CA ILE A 245 -20.96 -5.15 10.11
C ILE A 245 -21.65 -5.28 11.48
N ILE A 246 -21.24 -4.46 12.43
CA ILE A 246 -21.66 -4.57 13.84
C ILE A 246 -22.47 -3.33 14.24
N ARG A 247 -23.63 -3.54 14.87
CA ARG A 247 -24.45 -2.47 15.46
C ARG A 247 -23.79 -1.92 16.72
N GLU A 248 -24.27 -0.77 17.21
CA GLU A 248 -23.75 -0.14 18.42
C GLU A 248 -23.85 -1.05 19.67
N ASP A 249 -24.84 -1.93 19.72
CA ASP A 249 -25.05 -2.91 20.80
C ASP A 249 -24.13 -4.14 20.73
N GLY A 250 -23.26 -4.22 19.71
CA GLY A 250 -22.35 -5.34 19.49
C GLY A 250 -22.96 -6.51 18.70
N SER A 251 -24.22 -6.45 18.31
CA SER A 251 -24.85 -7.47 17.46
C SER A 251 -24.45 -7.31 15.98
N VAL A 252 -24.42 -8.41 15.25
CA VAL A 252 -24.18 -8.37 13.79
C VAL A 252 -25.38 -7.76 13.09
N SER A 253 -25.15 -6.80 12.19
CA SER A 253 -26.18 -6.14 11.40
C SER A 253 -26.79 -7.10 10.37
N ASP A 254 -28.08 -6.89 10.08
CA ASP A 254 -28.72 -7.59 8.99
C ASP A 254 -28.26 -7.06 7.64
N LYS A 255 -28.48 -7.87 6.59
CA LYS A 255 -28.05 -7.50 5.25
C LYS A 255 -28.76 -6.22 4.76
N GLY A 256 -27.98 -5.21 4.41
CA GLY A 256 -28.45 -3.91 3.95
C GLY A 256 -28.57 -2.85 5.03
N GLU A 257 -28.21 -3.17 6.27
CA GLU A 257 -28.10 -2.20 7.35
C GLU A 257 -26.70 -1.62 7.44
N GLU A 258 -26.64 -0.37 7.88
CA GLU A 258 -25.36 0.32 8.19
C GLU A 258 -24.86 -0.07 9.58
N GLY A 259 -23.55 -0.01 9.77
CA GLY A 259 -22.93 -0.26 11.07
C GLY A 259 -21.41 -0.15 10.98
N TYR A 260 -20.75 -0.47 12.07
CA TYR A 260 -19.29 -0.44 12.15
C TYR A 260 -18.66 -1.63 11.46
N VAL A 261 -17.63 -1.37 10.65
CA VAL A 261 -16.84 -2.43 10.05
C VAL A 261 -15.88 -3.01 11.09
N ALA A 262 -16.07 -4.26 11.42
CA ALA A 262 -15.24 -4.98 12.38
C ALA A 262 -14.75 -6.31 11.79
N ILE A 263 -13.62 -6.81 12.29
CA ILE A 263 -13.02 -8.06 11.81
C ILE A 263 -12.98 -9.02 12.99
N LYS A 264 -13.60 -10.19 12.83
CA LYS A 264 -13.61 -11.21 13.87
C LYS A 264 -12.21 -11.75 14.12
N LEU A 265 -11.84 -11.85 15.38
CA LEU A 265 -10.55 -12.39 15.79
C LEU A 265 -10.48 -13.93 15.65
N PRO A 266 -9.29 -14.51 15.40
CA PRO A 266 -7.99 -13.83 15.27
C PRO A 266 -7.79 -13.16 13.90
N LEU A 267 -6.98 -12.10 13.87
CA LEU A 267 -6.54 -11.50 12.60
C LEU A 267 -5.55 -12.43 11.88
N PRO A 268 -5.52 -12.42 10.55
CA PRO A 268 -4.56 -13.21 9.79
C PRO A 268 -3.12 -12.66 9.91
N PRO A 269 -2.10 -13.47 9.53
CA PRO A 269 -0.71 -13.01 9.49
C PRO A 269 -0.53 -11.73 8.70
N GLY A 270 0.49 -10.94 9.05
CA GLY A 270 0.84 -9.68 8.40
C GLY A 270 0.04 -8.47 8.87
N THR A 271 -0.94 -8.65 9.77
CA THR A 271 -1.61 -7.54 10.48
C THR A 271 -0.78 -7.07 11.67
N LEU A 272 -1.07 -5.87 12.22
CA LEU A 272 -0.33 -5.36 13.36
C LEU A 272 -0.44 -6.31 14.57
N PRO A 273 0.66 -6.72 15.19
CA PRO A 273 0.62 -7.48 16.45
C PRO A 273 0.42 -6.56 17.66
N ASN A 274 0.85 -5.29 17.56
CA ASN A 274 0.77 -4.30 18.63
C ASN A 274 1.11 -2.88 18.10
N LEU A 275 1.00 -1.89 18.97
CA LEU A 275 1.61 -0.57 18.80
C LEU A 275 2.95 -0.50 19.52
N TRP A 276 3.92 0.15 18.92
CA TRP A 276 5.26 0.32 19.50
C TRP A 276 5.20 1.13 20.80
N GLY A 277 5.61 0.49 21.89
CA GLY A 277 5.67 1.11 23.22
C GLY A 277 4.30 1.50 23.82
N ASP A 278 3.16 1.03 23.28
CA ASP A 278 1.84 1.50 23.73
C ASP A 278 0.76 0.39 23.56
N THR A 279 0.95 -0.71 24.27
CA THR A 279 0.00 -1.84 24.27
C THR A 279 -1.38 -1.46 24.82
N GLU A 280 -1.45 -0.59 25.82
CA GLU A 280 -2.73 -0.13 26.36
C GLU A 280 -3.57 0.57 25.28
N ARG A 281 -2.95 1.46 24.52
CA ARG A 281 -3.58 2.15 23.39
C ARG A 281 -4.01 1.19 22.28
N PHE A 282 -3.21 0.14 22.02
CA PHE A 282 -3.59 -0.92 21.08
C PHE A 282 -4.88 -1.59 21.51
N VAL A 283 -4.94 -2.10 22.74
CA VAL A 283 -6.12 -2.79 23.28
C VAL A 283 -7.33 -1.87 23.28
N LYS A 284 -7.18 -0.66 23.83
CA LYS A 284 -8.27 0.31 23.93
C LYS A 284 -8.79 0.77 22.56
N GLY A 285 -7.90 0.95 21.59
CA GLY A 285 -8.24 1.51 20.28
C GLY A 285 -8.87 0.50 19.33
N TYR A 286 -8.49 -0.79 19.45
CA TYR A 286 -8.85 -1.78 18.45
C TYR A 286 -9.60 -3.00 18.96
N LEU A 287 -9.49 -3.35 20.25
CA LEU A 287 -10.03 -4.60 20.78
C LEU A 287 -11.15 -4.44 21.82
N ASN A 288 -11.33 -3.24 22.38
CA ASN A 288 -12.28 -3.05 23.50
C ASN A 288 -13.68 -2.64 23.07
N LYS A 289 -13.88 -2.17 21.84
CA LYS A 289 -15.20 -1.65 21.43
C LYS A 289 -16.22 -2.79 21.28
N PHE A 290 -15.81 -3.88 20.65
CA PHE A 290 -16.64 -5.07 20.46
C PHE A 290 -15.86 -6.31 20.86
N GLU A 291 -16.37 -7.08 21.80
CA GLU A 291 -15.73 -8.29 22.29
C GLU A 291 -15.55 -9.33 21.16
N GLY A 292 -14.33 -9.86 21.00
CA GLY A 292 -13.99 -10.83 19.96
C GLY A 292 -13.75 -10.25 18.57
N TYR A 293 -13.71 -8.92 18.45
CA TYR A 293 -13.50 -8.24 17.17
C TYR A 293 -12.35 -7.22 17.22
N TYR A 294 -11.70 -7.07 16.10
CA TYR A 294 -10.86 -5.89 15.80
C TYR A 294 -11.76 -4.80 15.23
N PHE A 295 -11.76 -3.65 15.87
CA PHE A 295 -12.50 -2.46 15.43
C PHE A 295 -11.69 -1.65 14.44
N SER A 296 -12.15 -1.53 13.19
CA SER A 296 -11.43 -0.80 12.14
C SER A 296 -11.48 0.72 12.28
N GLY A 297 -12.53 1.24 12.92
CA GLY A 297 -12.83 2.67 12.96
C GLY A 297 -13.57 3.19 11.72
N ASP A 298 -13.86 2.32 10.76
CA ASP A 298 -14.65 2.60 9.56
C ASP A 298 -16.10 2.13 9.75
N GLY A 299 -17.03 2.72 8.97
CA GLY A 299 -18.46 2.41 9.01
C GLY A 299 -19.18 2.75 7.73
#